data_0816f3a52a5269e4a363040891cbf585
#
_entry.id   0816f3a52a5269e4a363040891cbf585
#
_cell.length_a   1.000
_cell.length_b   1.000
_cell.length_c   1.000
_cell.angle_alpha   90.00
_cell.angle_beta   90.00
_cell.angle_gamma   90.00
#
_symmetry.space_group_name_H-M   'P 1'
#
loop_
_entity.id
_entity.type
_entity.pdbx_description
1 polymer ?
#
loop_
_entity_poly.entity_id
_entity_poly.type
_entity_poly.pdbx_seq_one_letter_code
_entity_poly.pdbx_strand_id
1 'polypeptide(L)'
;MSLLPSLLAAALAGTGLACFAIGATRRPDPGLKLTGLAVLAFALAPVPAYADQFVEAADNATIDCELARGELTRIALIDDGFANVSKIASGFPYNDFQVTHEPVRGDIYISVPPQFAAARVSFFATSKAGYVYKFACRLGGEEATQLFITNPALAKAAATEWETETGPEDAAIRLIEAMASDAVLPGFTARAELSAPRRTGGIEVQLVAEYQGDELTGQRFLVRNLGQESLALGSEREGAAGALAFAYGRDALAPGEATSAFLVFAKGGLD
;
A
#
# COMPACT_ATOMS: atom_id res chain seq x y z
N MET A 1 41.99 10.28 -7.81
CA MET A 1 41.93 11.10 -9.01
C MET A 1 40.62 10.72 -9.71
N SER A 2 39.60 11.35 -9.49
CA SER A 2 39.01 12.69 -9.65
C SER A 2 38.20 12.78 -10.93
N LEU A 3 37.02 13.36 -10.73
CA LEU A 3 36.24 14.11 -11.69
C LEU A 3 35.17 13.31 -12.45
N LEU A 4 33.94 13.39 -12.02
CA LEU A 4 32.83 14.26 -12.40
C LEU A 4 31.55 13.78 -11.80
N PRO A 5 30.67 14.62 -11.29
CA PRO A 5 29.45 14.85 -12.02
C PRO A 5 28.95 16.31 -11.87
N SER A 6 28.73 16.99 -12.92
CA SER A 6 27.90 18.19 -12.93
C SER A 6 27.52 18.47 -14.38
N LEU A 7 26.34 17.99 -14.80
CA LEU A 7 25.63 18.47 -15.99
C LEU A 7 24.28 17.71 -16.09
N LEU A 8 23.29 18.12 -15.30
CA LEU A 8 21.88 17.84 -15.58
C LEU A 8 20.99 18.71 -14.67
N ALA A 9 21.09 20.02 -14.89
CA ALA A 9 20.13 20.97 -14.33
C ALA A 9 20.11 22.23 -15.17
N ALA A 10 19.65 22.16 -16.42
CA ALA A 10 19.30 23.34 -17.21
C ALA A 10 18.56 22.91 -18.49
N ALA A 11 17.29 22.54 -18.42
CA ALA A 11 16.41 22.49 -19.57
C ALA A 11 14.94 22.38 -19.16
N LEU A 12 14.42 23.30 -18.35
CA LEU A 12 12.97 23.51 -18.18
C LEU A 12 12.68 24.97 -17.75
N ALA A 13 13.22 25.91 -18.50
CA ALA A 13 12.81 27.32 -18.40
C ALA A 13 12.91 27.95 -19.77
N GLY A 14 11.86 27.86 -20.57
CA GLY A 14 11.89 28.54 -21.85
C GLY A 14 10.84 28.15 -22.87
N THR A 15 9.56 28.09 -22.51
CA THR A 15 8.47 28.24 -23.51
C THR A 15 7.17 28.69 -22.82
N GLY A 16 7.15 29.87 -22.28
CA GLY A 16 5.96 30.39 -21.61
C GLY A 16 5.84 31.90 -21.54
N LEU A 17 6.61 32.62 -22.40
CA LEU A 17 6.58 34.08 -22.35
C LEU A 17 6.68 34.68 -23.77
N ALA A 18 5.72 34.39 -24.62
CA ALA A 18 5.61 35.07 -25.93
C ALA A 18 4.16 35.22 -26.42
N CYS A 19 3.24 35.65 -25.56
CA CYS A 19 1.89 36.06 -25.96
C CYS A 19 1.32 37.21 -25.11
N PHE A 20 2.16 38.10 -24.60
CA PHE A 20 1.69 39.26 -23.83
C PHE A 20 2.31 40.58 -24.32
N ALA A 21 2.23 40.86 -25.58
CA ALA A 21 2.60 42.18 -26.10
C ALA A 21 1.93 42.53 -27.43
N ILE A 22 0.64 42.33 -27.58
CA ILE A 22 -0.13 43.01 -28.63
C ILE A 22 -1.55 43.24 -28.08
N GLY A 23 -1.85 44.42 -27.55
CA GLY A 23 -3.22 44.71 -27.16
C GLY A 23 -3.47 45.85 -26.19
N ALA A 24 -2.60 46.82 -26.14
CA ALA A 24 -2.84 48.01 -25.31
C ALA A 24 -3.44 49.19 -26.11
N THR A 25 -4.55 48.99 -26.83
CA THR A 25 -5.36 50.14 -27.34
C THR A 25 -6.76 49.74 -27.85
N ARG A 26 -7.42 48.77 -27.26
CA ARG A 26 -8.85 48.58 -27.49
C ARG A 26 -9.58 48.31 -26.19
N ARG A 27 -10.70 49.03 -25.97
CA ARG A 27 -11.61 48.81 -24.85
C ARG A 27 -11.98 47.31 -24.80
N PRO A 28 -11.83 46.63 -23.66
CA PRO A 28 -12.11 45.17 -23.58
C PRO A 28 -13.62 44.95 -23.63
N ASP A 29 -14.10 44.27 -24.67
CA ASP A 29 -15.46 43.73 -24.68
C ASP A 29 -15.62 42.68 -23.55
N PRO A 30 -16.67 42.80 -22.74
CA PRO A 30 -16.87 41.89 -21.62
C PRO A 30 -17.02 40.39 -22.03
N GLY A 31 -17.39 40.10 -23.28
CA GLY A 31 -17.51 38.76 -23.82
C GLY A 31 -16.18 38.03 -24.04
N LEU A 32 -15.08 38.77 -24.29
CA LEU A 32 -13.79 38.13 -24.59
C LEU A 32 -13.07 37.62 -23.34
N LYS A 33 -13.40 38.15 -22.16
CA LYS A 33 -12.84 37.71 -20.87
C LYS A 33 -13.42 36.37 -20.41
N LEU A 34 -14.68 36.09 -20.74
CA LEU A 34 -15.32 34.80 -20.38
C LEU A 34 -14.82 33.63 -21.23
N THR A 35 -14.54 33.87 -22.51
CA THR A 35 -14.03 32.82 -23.41
C THR A 35 -12.59 32.46 -23.10
N GLY A 36 -11.74 33.40 -22.71
CA GLY A 36 -10.36 33.11 -22.28
C GLY A 36 -10.28 32.29 -20.98
N LEU A 37 -11.18 32.55 -20.03
CA LEU A 37 -11.24 31.82 -18.77
C LEU A 37 -11.77 30.38 -18.95
N ALA A 38 -12.74 30.19 -19.88
CA ALA A 38 -13.29 28.87 -20.19
C ALA A 38 -12.27 27.96 -20.89
N VAL A 39 -11.44 28.52 -21.79
CA VAL A 39 -10.39 27.73 -22.47
C VAL A 39 -9.27 27.35 -21.50
N LEU A 40 -8.91 28.20 -20.53
CA LEU A 40 -7.90 27.89 -19.52
C LEU A 40 -8.39 26.83 -18.52
N ALA A 41 -9.68 26.84 -18.18
CA ALA A 41 -10.28 25.83 -17.29
C ALA A 41 -10.36 24.43 -17.95
N PHE A 42 -10.51 24.36 -19.28
CA PHE A 42 -10.53 23.08 -20.00
C PHE A 42 -9.14 22.45 -20.14
N ALA A 43 -8.08 23.26 -20.16
CA ALA A 43 -6.70 22.77 -20.25
C ALA A 43 -6.17 22.17 -18.93
N LEU A 44 -6.88 22.34 -17.81
CA LEU A 44 -6.55 21.83 -16.47
C LEU A 44 -7.45 20.64 -16.04
N ALA A 45 -8.24 20.09 -16.95
CA ALA A 45 -9.00 18.88 -16.66
C ALA A 45 -8.00 17.73 -16.39
N PRO A 46 -8.06 17.05 -15.24
CA PRO A 46 -7.19 15.92 -14.99
C PRO A 46 -7.47 14.86 -16.05
N VAL A 47 -6.45 14.49 -16.79
CA VAL A 47 -6.50 13.32 -17.66
C VAL A 47 -6.60 12.11 -16.71
N PRO A 48 -7.58 11.22 -16.86
CA PRO A 48 -7.62 10.01 -16.05
C PRO A 48 -6.36 9.20 -16.32
N ALA A 49 -5.45 9.16 -15.36
CA ALA A 49 -4.34 8.24 -15.40
C ALA A 49 -4.89 6.86 -15.06
N TYR A 50 -4.76 5.90 -15.94
CA TYR A 50 -5.01 4.49 -15.62
C TYR A 50 -3.92 4.05 -14.65
N ALA A 51 -4.30 3.94 -13.38
CA ALA A 51 -3.39 3.52 -12.33
C ALA A 51 -3.38 1.99 -12.22
N ASP A 52 -2.27 1.43 -11.75
CA ASP A 52 -2.19 0.03 -11.33
C ASP A 52 -3.31 -0.29 -10.33
N GLN A 53 -3.90 -1.47 -10.46
CA GLN A 53 -5.00 -1.94 -9.63
C GLN A 53 -4.44 -2.77 -8.48
N PHE A 54 -4.92 -2.51 -7.26
CA PHE A 54 -4.56 -3.29 -6.07
C PHE A 54 -5.83 -3.88 -5.46
N VAL A 55 -5.87 -5.20 -5.29
CA VAL A 55 -7.03 -5.93 -4.79
C VAL A 55 -6.62 -6.90 -3.70
N GLU A 56 -7.36 -6.90 -2.60
CA GLU A 56 -7.27 -7.95 -1.59
C GLU A 56 -8.34 -9.03 -1.90
N ALA A 57 -7.91 -10.28 -1.99
CA ALA A 57 -8.78 -11.39 -2.35
C ALA A 57 -8.43 -12.66 -1.59
N ALA A 58 -9.41 -13.20 -0.87
CA ALA A 58 -9.31 -14.51 -0.24
C ALA A 58 -9.51 -15.65 -1.25
N ASP A 59 -9.32 -16.89 -0.80
CA ASP A 59 -9.64 -18.08 -1.60
C ASP A 59 -11.10 -18.07 -2.07
N ASN A 60 -11.33 -18.52 -3.29
CA ASN A 60 -12.64 -18.54 -3.98
C ASN A 60 -13.27 -17.15 -4.19
N ALA A 61 -12.54 -16.06 -3.99
CA ALA A 61 -13.04 -14.72 -4.25
C ALA A 61 -13.27 -14.47 -5.73
N THR A 62 -14.25 -13.60 -6.03
CA THR A 62 -14.40 -13.01 -7.36
C THR A 62 -13.68 -11.66 -7.39
N ILE A 63 -12.75 -11.52 -8.30
CA ILE A 63 -11.96 -10.32 -8.51
C ILE A 63 -12.55 -9.56 -9.69
N ASP A 64 -13.11 -8.39 -9.39
CA ASP A 64 -13.50 -7.43 -10.41
C ASP A 64 -12.28 -6.63 -10.84
N CYS A 65 -12.02 -6.56 -12.14
CA CYS A 65 -10.82 -5.92 -12.69
C CYS A 65 -11.10 -5.24 -14.02
N GLU A 66 -10.13 -4.48 -14.48
CA GLU A 66 -10.11 -3.86 -15.79
C GLU A 66 -8.92 -4.39 -16.59
N LEU A 67 -9.16 -4.81 -17.83
CA LEU A 67 -8.14 -5.27 -18.76
C LEU A 67 -8.03 -4.30 -19.93
N ALA A 68 -6.81 -4.05 -20.34
CA ALA A 68 -6.53 -3.23 -21.53
C ALA A 68 -6.98 -3.94 -22.80
N ARG A 69 -7.49 -3.16 -23.75
CA ARG A 69 -7.86 -3.63 -25.08
C ARG A 69 -6.77 -3.27 -26.08
N GLY A 70 -6.20 -4.26 -26.73
CA GLY A 70 -5.10 -4.07 -27.68
C GLY A 70 -3.71 -4.02 -27.04
N GLU A 71 -3.63 -3.99 -25.71
CA GLU A 71 -2.40 -3.97 -24.92
C GLU A 71 -2.40 -5.13 -23.91
N LEU A 72 -1.28 -5.32 -23.23
CA LEU A 72 -1.14 -6.35 -22.21
C LEU A 72 -1.61 -5.84 -20.84
N THR A 73 -2.33 -6.69 -20.11
CA THR A 73 -2.54 -6.52 -18.68
C THR A 73 -1.76 -7.59 -17.93
N ARG A 74 -0.85 -7.17 -17.04
CA ARG A 74 -0.14 -8.05 -16.13
C ARG A 74 -0.97 -8.27 -14.88
N ILE A 75 -1.13 -9.54 -14.45
CA ILE A 75 -1.75 -9.89 -13.16
C ILE A 75 -0.72 -10.63 -12.34
N ALA A 76 -0.44 -10.15 -11.15
CA ALA A 76 0.55 -10.68 -10.22
C ALA A 76 -0.07 -10.95 -8.85
N LEU A 77 0.29 -12.07 -8.23
CA LEU A 77 0.03 -12.33 -6.81
C LEU A 77 1.21 -11.83 -5.99
N ILE A 78 0.92 -11.11 -4.92
CA ILE A 78 1.93 -10.73 -3.93
C ILE A 78 2.18 -11.94 -3.03
N ASP A 79 3.45 -12.29 -2.83
CA ASP A 79 3.92 -13.42 -2.02
C ASP A 79 3.47 -14.82 -2.52
N ASP A 80 2.96 -14.92 -3.76
CA ASP A 80 2.60 -16.17 -4.42
C ASP A 80 2.79 -16.04 -5.94
N GLY A 81 2.37 -17.03 -6.70
CA GLY A 81 2.36 -17.01 -8.15
C GLY A 81 1.24 -17.90 -8.69
N PHE A 82 0.77 -17.65 -9.90
CA PHE A 82 -0.18 -18.53 -10.54
C PHE A 82 0.50 -19.84 -10.98
N ALA A 83 -0.18 -20.95 -10.77
CA ALA A 83 0.20 -22.26 -11.25
C ALA A 83 -0.54 -22.64 -12.55
N ASN A 84 -1.80 -22.22 -12.65
CA ASN A 84 -2.67 -22.56 -13.78
C ASN A 84 -3.74 -21.52 -14.03
N VAL A 85 -4.16 -21.41 -15.30
CA VAL A 85 -5.30 -20.57 -15.69
C VAL A 85 -6.27 -21.40 -16.52
N SER A 86 -7.55 -21.34 -16.18
CA SER A 86 -8.64 -22.02 -16.87
C SER A 86 -9.60 -21.01 -17.48
N LYS A 87 -9.73 -21.02 -18.80
CA LYS A 87 -10.67 -20.19 -19.54
C LYS A 87 -11.41 -21.01 -20.60
N ILE A 88 -12.54 -20.51 -21.04
CA ILE A 88 -13.24 -21.07 -22.19
C ILE A 88 -12.61 -20.48 -23.47
N ALA A 89 -12.22 -21.34 -24.41
CA ALA A 89 -11.81 -20.92 -25.74
C ALA A 89 -13.06 -20.66 -26.61
N SER A 90 -13.11 -19.54 -27.31
CA SER A 90 -14.26 -19.21 -28.18
C SER A 90 -14.28 -20.01 -29.48
N GLY A 91 -13.16 -20.67 -29.82
CA GLY A 91 -12.99 -21.34 -31.11
C GLY A 91 -12.65 -20.40 -32.27
N PHE A 92 -12.68 -19.10 -32.07
CA PHE A 92 -12.35 -18.07 -33.06
C PHE A 92 -11.16 -17.25 -32.56
N PRO A 93 -9.92 -17.45 -33.06
CA PRO A 93 -8.71 -16.82 -32.52
C PRO A 93 -8.76 -15.28 -32.49
N TYR A 94 -9.48 -14.66 -33.43
CA TYR A 94 -9.61 -13.20 -33.50
C TYR A 94 -10.69 -12.65 -32.54
N ASN A 95 -11.49 -13.52 -31.91
CA ASN A 95 -12.50 -13.15 -30.91
C ASN A 95 -12.29 -13.96 -29.63
N ASP A 96 -11.05 -14.20 -29.27
CA ASP A 96 -10.66 -14.84 -28.02
C ASP A 96 -9.54 -14.04 -27.36
N PHE A 97 -9.50 -14.01 -26.04
CA PHE A 97 -8.38 -13.43 -25.31
C PHE A 97 -7.33 -14.50 -25.05
N GLN A 98 -6.07 -14.06 -24.95
CA GLN A 98 -4.95 -14.95 -24.70
C GLN A 98 -4.43 -14.78 -23.28
N VAL A 99 -3.95 -15.86 -22.68
CA VAL A 99 -3.27 -15.85 -21.39
C VAL A 99 -1.90 -16.46 -21.57
N THR A 100 -0.89 -15.70 -21.20
CA THR A 100 0.50 -16.18 -21.15
C THR A 100 0.93 -16.28 -19.69
N HIS A 101 1.39 -17.44 -19.27
CA HIS A 101 1.93 -17.66 -17.93
C HIS A 101 3.44 -17.48 -17.96
N GLU A 102 3.98 -16.69 -17.03
CA GLU A 102 5.41 -16.49 -16.81
C GLU A 102 5.85 -17.43 -15.66
N PRO A 103 6.65 -18.48 -15.95
CA PRO A 103 6.86 -19.56 -14.99
C PRO A 103 7.79 -19.20 -13.82
N VAL A 104 8.65 -18.19 -13.95
CA VAL A 104 9.64 -17.84 -12.92
C VAL A 104 8.96 -17.17 -11.75
N ARG A 105 8.24 -16.08 -12.01
CA ARG A 105 7.49 -15.34 -11.00
C ARG A 105 6.10 -15.93 -10.74
N GLY A 106 5.53 -16.56 -11.77
CA GLY A 106 4.15 -17.02 -11.74
C GLY A 106 3.13 -15.94 -12.10
N ASP A 107 3.56 -14.87 -12.74
CA ASP A 107 2.65 -13.83 -13.24
C ASP A 107 1.87 -14.34 -14.45
N ILE A 108 0.71 -13.75 -14.72
CA ILE A 108 -0.02 -13.99 -15.95
C ILE A 108 -0.21 -12.69 -16.73
N TYR A 109 -0.11 -12.80 -18.04
CA TYR A 109 -0.30 -11.68 -18.98
C TYR A 109 -1.53 -11.97 -19.81
N ILE A 110 -2.49 -11.06 -19.76
CA ILE A 110 -3.72 -11.14 -20.54
C ILE A 110 -3.61 -10.22 -21.75
N SER A 111 -3.83 -10.78 -22.93
CA SER A 111 -3.92 -10.05 -24.20
C SER A 111 -5.33 -10.14 -24.74
N VAL A 112 -5.97 -9.00 -24.93
CA VAL A 112 -7.32 -8.91 -25.52
C VAL A 112 -7.23 -8.19 -26.85
N PRO A 113 -7.60 -8.83 -28.00
CA PRO A 113 -7.53 -8.18 -29.29
C PRO A 113 -8.39 -6.90 -29.35
N PRO A 114 -7.97 -5.87 -30.12
CA PRO A 114 -8.74 -4.62 -30.26
C PRO A 114 -10.19 -4.83 -30.72
N GLN A 115 -10.41 -5.84 -31.58
CA GLN A 115 -11.73 -6.17 -32.16
C GLN A 115 -12.55 -7.14 -31.29
N PHE A 116 -12.11 -7.49 -30.08
CA PHE A 116 -12.83 -8.41 -29.21
C PHE A 116 -14.24 -7.90 -28.91
N ALA A 117 -15.27 -8.69 -29.23
CA ALA A 117 -16.66 -8.21 -29.25
C ALA A 117 -17.29 -8.08 -27.86
N ALA A 118 -16.88 -8.90 -26.89
CA ALA A 118 -17.46 -8.85 -25.56
C ALA A 118 -16.95 -7.66 -24.76
N ALA A 119 -17.78 -7.14 -23.86
CA ALA A 119 -17.41 -6.06 -22.94
C ALA A 119 -16.73 -6.57 -21.64
N ARG A 120 -16.77 -7.89 -21.43
CA ARG A 120 -16.21 -8.55 -20.25
C ARG A 120 -15.57 -9.87 -20.63
N VAL A 121 -14.57 -10.26 -19.84
CA VAL A 121 -13.98 -11.60 -19.86
C VAL A 121 -14.04 -12.19 -18.46
N SER A 122 -14.17 -13.51 -18.37
CA SER A 122 -14.05 -14.22 -17.10
C SER A 122 -13.21 -15.49 -17.27
N PHE A 123 -12.43 -15.78 -16.24
CA PHE A 123 -11.60 -16.96 -16.18
C PHE A 123 -11.31 -17.31 -14.71
N PHE A 124 -10.78 -18.49 -14.49
CA PHE A 124 -10.28 -18.92 -13.19
C PHE A 124 -8.78 -19.05 -13.23
N ALA A 125 -8.13 -18.74 -12.14
CA ALA A 125 -6.71 -19.03 -11.95
C ALA A 125 -6.49 -19.68 -10.59
N THR A 126 -5.56 -20.64 -10.56
CA THR A 126 -5.13 -21.32 -9.33
C THR A 126 -3.71 -20.90 -9.02
N SER A 127 -3.44 -20.53 -7.78
CA SER A 127 -2.11 -20.14 -7.33
C SER A 127 -1.23 -21.35 -7.02
N LYS A 128 0.09 -21.13 -6.84
CA LYS A 128 1.04 -22.17 -6.41
C LYS A 128 0.72 -22.68 -5.00
N ALA A 129 0.20 -21.80 -4.14
CA ALA A 129 -0.27 -22.17 -2.81
C ALA A 129 -1.64 -22.88 -2.81
N GLY A 130 -2.29 -23.07 -3.98
CA GLY A 130 -3.53 -23.82 -4.14
C GLY A 130 -4.81 -23.00 -4.04
N TYR A 131 -4.73 -21.69 -3.85
CA TYR A 131 -5.89 -20.80 -3.83
C TYR A 131 -6.47 -20.60 -5.23
N VAL A 132 -7.80 -20.51 -5.32
CA VAL A 132 -8.52 -20.32 -6.56
C VAL A 132 -9.14 -18.94 -6.60
N TYR A 133 -8.96 -18.23 -7.71
CA TYR A 133 -9.54 -16.92 -7.95
C TYR A 133 -10.39 -16.92 -9.21
N LYS A 134 -11.56 -16.32 -9.13
CA LYS A 134 -12.41 -16.05 -10.28
C LYS A 134 -12.22 -14.60 -10.71
N PHE A 135 -11.80 -14.39 -11.93
CA PHE A 135 -11.70 -13.07 -12.53
C PHE A 135 -12.95 -12.71 -13.31
N ALA A 136 -13.48 -11.53 -13.10
CA ALA A 136 -14.62 -10.94 -13.80
C ALA A 136 -14.25 -9.54 -14.27
N CYS A 137 -13.47 -9.45 -15.36
CA CYS A 137 -12.87 -8.21 -15.78
C CYS A 137 -13.67 -7.51 -16.88
N ARG A 138 -13.78 -6.18 -16.77
CA ARG A 138 -14.28 -5.33 -17.86
C ARG A 138 -13.15 -5.00 -18.82
N LEU A 139 -13.50 -4.74 -20.06
CA LEU A 139 -12.52 -4.29 -21.04
C LEU A 139 -12.60 -2.77 -21.14
N GLY A 140 -11.52 -2.11 -20.78
CA GLY A 140 -11.35 -0.65 -20.81
C GLY A 140 -9.90 -0.29 -21.02
N GLY A 141 -9.63 1.00 -21.25
CA GLY A 141 -8.27 1.49 -21.43
C GLY A 141 -7.60 1.06 -22.75
N GLU A 142 -6.60 1.84 -23.14
CA GLU A 142 -5.79 1.63 -24.33
C GLU A 142 -4.30 1.51 -23.98
N GLU A 143 -3.97 1.49 -22.69
CA GLU A 143 -2.60 1.40 -22.19
C GLU A 143 -2.40 0.11 -21.40
N ALA A 144 -1.18 -0.41 -21.35
CA ALA A 144 -0.81 -1.55 -20.55
C ALA A 144 -1.03 -1.24 -19.06
N THR A 145 -1.68 -2.15 -18.33
CA THR A 145 -2.01 -1.99 -16.91
C THR A 145 -1.51 -3.16 -16.09
N GLN A 146 -1.45 -2.99 -14.77
CA GLN A 146 -1.10 -4.06 -13.84
C GLN A 146 -2.19 -4.23 -12.78
N LEU A 147 -2.42 -5.48 -12.39
CA LEU A 147 -3.30 -5.86 -11.28
C LEU A 147 -2.46 -6.65 -10.26
N PHE A 148 -2.36 -6.11 -9.05
CA PHE A 148 -1.69 -6.75 -7.92
C PHE A 148 -2.74 -7.29 -6.96
N ILE A 149 -2.61 -8.56 -6.59
CA ILE A 149 -3.55 -9.24 -5.71
C ILE A 149 -2.81 -9.69 -4.46
N THR A 150 -3.33 -9.32 -3.29
CA THR A 150 -2.84 -9.77 -1.99
C THR A 150 -3.85 -10.74 -1.38
N ASN A 151 -3.40 -11.90 -0.93
CA ASN A 151 -4.23 -12.85 -0.20
C ASN A 151 -3.90 -12.77 1.30
N PRO A 152 -4.83 -12.31 2.14
CA PRO A 152 -4.59 -12.19 3.58
C PRO A 152 -4.32 -13.54 4.27
N ALA A 153 -4.77 -14.65 3.69
CA ALA A 153 -4.50 -15.97 4.23
C ALA A 153 -3.02 -16.36 4.14
N LEU A 154 -2.27 -15.86 3.14
CA LEU A 154 -0.83 -16.08 3.01
C LEU A 154 -0.06 -15.37 4.12
N ALA A 155 -0.38 -14.10 4.36
CA ALA A 155 0.22 -13.34 5.45
C ALA A 155 -0.06 -14.02 6.79
N LYS A 156 -1.33 -14.41 7.03
CA LYS A 156 -1.70 -15.12 8.24
C LYS A 156 -0.92 -16.44 8.42
N ALA A 157 -0.79 -17.26 7.36
CA ALA A 157 -0.06 -18.52 7.42
C ALA A 157 1.43 -18.30 7.73
N ALA A 158 2.06 -17.29 7.10
CA ALA A 158 3.45 -16.94 7.37
C ALA A 158 3.66 -16.43 8.81
N ALA A 159 2.70 -15.66 9.36
CA ALA A 159 2.75 -15.23 10.75
C ALA A 159 2.63 -16.43 11.70
N THR A 160 1.66 -17.34 11.46
CA THR A 160 1.47 -18.56 12.28
C THR A 160 2.74 -19.42 12.28
N GLU A 161 3.34 -19.64 11.12
CA GLU A 161 4.59 -20.41 11.00
C GLU A 161 5.71 -19.76 11.80
N TRP A 162 5.94 -18.46 11.60
CA TRP A 162 6.99 -17.73 12.30
C TRP A 162 6.77 -17.70 13.82
N GLU A 163 5.54 -17.44 14.29
CA GLU A 163 5.19 -17.42 15.73
C GLU A 163 5.37 -18.80 16.37
N THR A 164 5.01 -19.87 15.65
CA THR A 164 5.15 -21.26 16.12
C THR A 164 6.61 -21.68 16.21
N GLU A 165 7.42 -21.36 15.20
CA GLU A 165 8.84 -21.72 15.18
C GLU A 165 9.67 -20.93 16.18
N THR A 166 9.31 -19.66 16.43
CA THR A 166 10.05 -18.79 17.33
C THR A 166 9.69 -19.06 18.80
N GLY A 167 8.45 -19.47 19.08
CA GLY A 167 7.91 -19.60 20.44
C GLY A 167 7.45 -18.26 21.02
N PRO A 168 6.50 -18.26 21.98
CA PRO A 168 5.75 -17.06 22.37
C PRO A 168 6.59 -15.97 23.05
N GLU A 169 7.56 -16.34 23.89
CA GLU A 169 8.40 -15.37 24.61
C GLU A 169 9.41 -14.71 23.66
N ASP A 170 10.12 -15.51 22.88
CA ASP A 170 11.10 -15.00 21.92
C ASP A 170 10.42 -14.22 20.78
N ALA A 171 9.23 -14.65 20.36
CA ALA A 171 8.43 -13.95 19.36
C ALA A 171 8.01 -12.57 19.85
N ALA A 172 7.58 -12.44 21.11
CA ALA A 172 7.23 -11.15 21.69
C ALA A 172 8.45 -10.20 21.76
N ILE A 173 9.62 -10.69 22.13
CA ILE A 173 10.86 -9.91 22.18
C ILE A 173 11.25 -9.44 20.77
N ARG A 174 11.26 -10.34 19.77
CA ARG A 174 11.59 -10.02 18.40
C ARG A 174 10.59 -9.05 17.75
N LEU A 175 9.32 -9.11 18.16
CA LEU A 175 8.33 -8.14 17.69
C LEU A 175 8.61 -6.74 18.27
N ILE A 176 9.07 -6.62 19.53
CA ILE A 176 9.54 -5.35 20.10
C ILE A 176 10.75 -4.82 19.31
N GLU A 177 11.74 -5.66 19.02
CA GLU A 177 12.91 -5.27 18.22
C GLU A 177 12.53 -4.79 16.81
N ALA A 178 11.60 -5.49 16.16
CA ALA A 178 11.06 -5.09 14.87
C ALA A 178 10.35 -3.73 14.92
N MET A 179 9.48 -3.53 15.91
CA MET A 179 8.81 -2.24 16.13
C MET A 179 9.80 -1.09 16.42
N ALA A 180 10.88 -1.37 17.13
CA ALA A 180 11.90 -0.38 17.46
C ALA A 180 12.75 0.02 16.25
N SER A 181 12.93 -0.89 15.29
CA SER A 181 13.70 -0.67 14.06
C SER A 181 12.86 -0.34 12.84
N ASP A 182 11.53 -0.13 13.01
CA ASP A 182 10.56 0.04 11.91
C ASP A 182 10.57 -1.11 10.87
N ALA A 183 10.96 -2.31 11.31
CA ALA A 183 10.92 -3.52 10.48
C ALA A 183 9.56 -4.22 10.62
N VAL A 184 9.22 -5.03 9.61
CA VAL A 184 8.02 -5.87 9.62
C VAL A 184 8.45 -7.33 9.58
N LEU A 185 7.93 -8.13 10.50
CA LEU A 185 8.20 -9.56 10.58
C LEU A 185 7.41 -10.34 9.51
N PRO A 186 7.88 -11.55 9.14
CA PRO A 186 7.18 -12.38 8.18
C PRO A 186 5.69 -12.58 8.54
N GLY A 187 4.81 -12.26 7.61
CA GLY A 187 3.37 -12.39 7.78
C GLY A 187 2.68 -11.35 8.66
N PHE A 188 3.44 -10.48 9.33
CA PHE A 188 2.86 -9.37 10.08
C PHE A 188 2.44 -8.23 9.14
N THR A 189 1.39 -7.53 9.54
CA THR A 189 1.00 -6.26 8.91
C THR A 189 1.26 -5.11 9.87
N ALA A 190 1.96 -4.06 9.41
CA ALA A 190 2.18 -2.85 10.17
C ALA A 190 1.28 -1.74 9.63
N ARG A 191 0.52 -1.11 10.52
CA ARG A 191 -0.36 0.02 10.18
C ARG A 191 0.00 1.23 11.03
N ALA A 192 0.11 2.40 10.40
CA ALA A 192 0.18 3.65 11.15
C ALA A 192 -1.21 3.92 11.75
N GLU A 193 -1.28 3.99 13.06
CA GLU A 193 -2.51 4.23 13.84
C GLU A 193 -2.30 5.51 14.63
N LEU A 194 -2.87 6.62 14.17
CA LEU A 194 -2.77 7.90 14.85
C LEU A 194 -4.01 8.11 15.71
N SER A 195 -3.98 7.58 16.94
CA SER A 195 -5.03 7.88 17.93
C SER A 195 -4.89 9.31 18.46
N ALA A 196 -5.98 9.86 19.02
CA ALA A 196 -5.89 11.12 19.76
C ALA A 196 -4.99 10.93 21.00
N PRO A 197 -4.01 11.85 21.26
CA PRO A 197 -3.17 11.72 22.44
C PRO A 197 -3.99 11.84 23.72
N ARG A 198 -3.71 10.97 24.69
CA ARG A 198 -4.32 10.94 26.01
C ARG A 198 -3.33 11.46 27.04
N ARG A 199 -3.83 12.23 28.03
CA ARG A 199 -3.01 12.82 29.08
C ARG A 199 -3.44 12.29 30.43
N THR A 200 -2.49 11.80 31.19
CA THR A 200 -2.69 11.33 32.55
C THR A 200 -1.42 11.54 33.37
N GLY A 201 -1.54 12.01 34.64
CA GLY A 201 -0.42 12.11 35.58
C GLY A 201 0.81 12.89 35.09
N GLY A 202 0.66 13.89 34.21
CA GLY A 202 1.79 14.62 33.63
C GLY A 202 2.47 13.93 32.43
N ILE A 203 1.86 12.88 31.93
CA ILE A 203 2.34 12.12 30.74
C ILE A 203 1.29 12.27 29.62
N GLU A 204 1.76 12.39 28.39
CA GLU A 204 0.95 12.27 27.19
C GLU A 204 1.31 10.96 26.47
N VAL A 205 0.31 10.16 26.14
CA VAL A 205 0.47 8.86 25.45
C VAL A 205 -0.38 8.85 24.20
N GLN A 206 0.21 8.44 23.07
CA GLN A 206 -0.46 8.33 21.78
C GLN A 206 -0.08 7.02 21.09
N LEU A 207 -1.07 6.22 20.67
CA LEU A 207 -0.83 5.09 19.78
C LEU A 207 -0.42 5.60 18.41
N VAL A 208 0.71 5.13 17.88
CA VAL A 208 1.28 5.61 16.59
C VAL A 208 1.42 4.51 15.55
N ALA A 209 1.49 3.25 15.98
CA ALA A 209 1.51 2.11 15.06
C ALA A 209 0.99 0.83 15.74
N GLU A 210 0.36 -0.02 14.94
CA GLU A 210 -0.06 -1.36 15.32
C GLU A 210 0.55 -2.38 14.36
N TYR A 211 1.04 -3.48 14.91
CA TYR A 211 1.63 -4.62 14.21
C TYR A 211 0.79 -5.85 14.52
N GLN A 212 0.20 -6.46 13.51
CA GLN A 212 -0.71 -7.58 13.67
C GLN A 212 -0.16 -8.83 12.98
N GLY A 213 0.10 -9.88 13.77
CA GLY A 213 0.38 -11.24 13.34
C GLY A 213 -0.86 -12.14 13.40
N ASP A 214 -0.67 -13.44 13.58
CA ASP A 214 -1.78 -14.39 13.78
C ASP A 214 -2.24 -14.42 15.24
N GLU A 215 -1.35 -14.69 16.18
CA GLU A 215 -1.64 -14.78 17.62
C GLU A 215 -1.07 -13.59 18.41
N LEU A 216 -0.17 -12.79 17.84
CA LEU A 216 0.46 -11.65 18.48
C LEU A 216 0.00 -10.33 17.89
N THR A 217 -0.17 -9.34 18.76
CA THR A 217 -0.40 -7.95 18.39
C THR A 217 0.63 -7.07 19.10
N GLY A 218 1.40 -6.28 18.33
CA GLY A 218 2.33 -5.29 18.83
C GLY A 218 1.75 -3.89 18.72
N GLN A 219 1.90 -3.06 19.72
CA GLN A 219 1.49 -1.67 19.72
C GLN A 219 2.67 -0.77 20.07
N ARG A 220 2.89 0.25 19.25
CA ARG A 220 3.88 1.29 19.49
C ARG A 220 3.19 2.58 19.89
N PHE A 221 3.57 3.10 21.03
CA PHE A 221 3.08 4.36 21.57
C PHE A 221 4.19 5.40 21.58
N LEU A 222 3.84 6.65 21.38
CA LEU A 222 4.67 7.80 21.72
C LEU A 222 4.29 8.25 23.13
N VAL A 223 5.29 8.28 24.03
CA VAL A 223 5.13 8.74 25.41
C VAL A 223 5.94 10.01 25.61
N ARG A 224 5.31 11.08 26.08
CA ARG A 224 5.94 12.39 26.32
C ARG A 224 5.75 12.83 27.76
N ASN A 225 6.83 13.32 28.38
CA ASN A 225 6.79 13.94 29.70
C ASN A 225 6.27 15.39 29.56
N LEU A 226 5.09 15.69 30.11
CA LEU A 226 4.53 17.04 30.19
C LEU A 226 4.80 17.73 31.53
N GLY A 227 5.45 17.00 32.48
CA GLY A 227 5.85 17.53 33.78
C GLY A 227 7.03 18.47 33.70
N GLN A 228 7.37 19.08 34.84
CA GLN A 228 8.53 19.95 34.98
C GLN A 228 9.77 19.24 35.58
N GLU A 229 9.61 18.00 36.00
CA GLU A 229 10.65 17.15 36.54
C GLU A 229 10.96 15.97 35.63
N SER A 230 12.14 15.38 35.78
CA SER A 230 12.51 14.17 35.06
C SER A 230 11.63 13.00 35.52
N LEU A 231 11.07 12.27 34.56
CA LEU A 231 10.23 11.11 34.77
C LEU A 231 11.05 9.83 34.51
N ALA A 232 11.21 8.99 35.51
CA ALA A 232 11.75 7.65 35.32
C ALA A 232 10.65 6.75 34.72
N LEU A 233 10.97 6.09 33.61
CA LEU A 233 10.13 5.06 33.02
C LEU A 233 10.61 3.73 33.59
N GLY A 234 10.02 3.31 34.70
CA GLY A 234 10.46 2.10 35.40
C GLY A 234 10.15 0.82 34.63
N SER A 235 10.84 -0.25 35.02
CA SER A 235 10.55 -1.63 34.56
C SER A 235 9.24 -2.20 35.13
N GLU A 236 8.47 -1.43 35.88
CA GLU A 236 7.25 -1.90 36.51
C GLU A 236 6.08 -1.88 35.53
N ARG A 237 5.38 -3.02 35.48
CA ARG A 237 4.25 -3.33 34.60
C ARG A 237 2.97 -2.52 34.85
N GLU A 238 2.98 -1.45 35.60
CA GLU A 238 1.76 -0.76 36.04
C GLU A 238 0.87 -0.21 34.91
N GLY A 239 1.39 -0.09 33.68
CA GLY A 239 0.59 0.32 32.52
C GLY A 239 0.36 -0.75 31.45
N ALA A 240 0.89 -1.94 31.65
CA ALA A 240 0.90 -3.03 30.66
C ALA A 240 0.18 -4.30 31.14
N ALA A 241 -0.91 -4.15 31.87
CA ALA A 241 -1.72 -5.28 32.33
C ALA A 241 -2.15 -6.13 31.12
N GLY A 242 -1.81 -7.43 31.14
CA GLY A 242 -2.10 -8.37 30.05
C GLY A 242 -1.07 -8.41 28.92
N ALA A 243 -0.08 -7.53 28.89
CA ALA A 243 0.99 -7.61 27.91
C ALA A 243 1.93 -8.79 28.17
N LEU A 244 2.29 -9.52 27.12
CA LEU A 244 3.32 -10.58 27.15
C LEU A 244 4.72 -9.98 27.32
N ALA A 245 4.98 -8.85 26.63
CA ALA A 245 6.23 -8.13 26.72
C ALA A 245 6.00 -6.62 26.58
N PHE A 246 6.86 -5.82 27.20
CA PHE A 246 6.89 -4.39 27.03
C PHE A 246 8.33 -3.84 27.07
N ALA A 247 8.57 -2.71 26.44
CA ALA A 247 9.84 -1.98 26.50
C ALA A 247 9.63 -0.50 26.26
N TYR A 248 10.58 0.31 26.76
CA TYR A 248 10.69 1.71 26.46
C TYR A 248 11.99 1.96 25.66
N GLY A 249 11.99 2.92 24.78
CA GLY A 249 13.19 3.33 24.05
C GLY A 249 14.20 4.10 24.91
N ARG A 250 13.78 4.56 26.10
CA ARG A 250 14.62 5.23 27.12
C ARG A 250 14.10 4.94 28.50
N ASP A 251 15.02 4.91 29.47
CA ASP A 251 14.68 4.64 30.88
C ASP A 251 14.17 5.86 31.63
N ALA A 252 14.39 7.07 31.12
CA ALA A 252 13.93 8.31 31.72
C ALA A 252 13.68 9.38 30.65
N LEU A 253 12.78 10.32 30.94
CA LEU A 253 12.44 11.46 30.11
C LEU A 253 12.63 12.77 30.89
N ALA A 254 13.43 13.67 30.38
CA ALA A 254 13.47 15.05 30.85
C ALA A 254 12.14 15.78 30.51
N PRO A 255 11.87 16.95 31.13
CA PRO A 255 10.71 17.76 30.81
C PRO A 255 10.59 18.04 29.31
N GLY A 256 9.44 17.73 28.71
CA GLY A 256 9.15 17.88 27.27
C GLY A 256 9.70 16.80 26.35
N GLU A 257 10.57 15.91 26.85
CA GLU A 257 11.10 14.80 26.04
C GLU A 257 10.02 13.73 25.76
N ALA A 258 10.24 12.97 24.67
CA ALA A 258 9.40 11.86 24.29
C ALA A 258 10.25 10.62 23.95
N THR A 259 9.64 9.44 24.11
CA THR A 259 10.22 8.16 23.69
C THR A 259 9.12 7.25 23.15
N SER A 260 9.51 6.18 22.47
CA SER A 260 8.58 5.10 22.10
C SER A 260 8.40 4.13 23.28
N ALA A 261 7.18 3.66 23.47
CA ALA A 261 6.85 2.51 24.29
C ALA A 261 6.28 1.41 23.39
N PHE A 262 6.68 0.18 23.64
CA PHE A 262 6.33 -1.01 22.87
C PHE A 262 5.64 -2.00 23.76
N LEU A 263 4.46 -2.47 23.37
CA LEU A 263 3.69 -3.48 24.08
C LEU A 263 3.33 -4.60 23.12
N VAL A 264 3.42 -5.83 23.58
CA VAL A 264 3.02 -7.02 22.82
C VAL A 264 1.97 -7.77 23.62
N PHE A 265 0.88 -8.11 22.97
CA PHE A 265 -0.26 -8.84 23.54
C PHE A 265 -0.49 -10.13 22.76
N ALA A 266 -1.03 -11.16 23.45
CA ALA A 266 -1.67 -12.25 22.75
C ALA A 266 -3.01 -11.80 22.19
N LYS A 267 -3.44 -12.43 21.11
CA LYS A 267 -4.76 -12.18 20.49
C LYS A 267 -5.88 -12.40 21.54
N GLY A 268 -6.74 -11.39 21.68
CA GLY A 268 -7.78 -11.37 22.71
C GLY A 268 -7.33 -10.85 24.09
N GLY A 269 -6.08 -10.44 24.25
CA GLY A 269 -5.57 -9.84 25.49
C GLY A 269 -5.79 -8.34 25.64
N LEU A 270 -6.55 -7.74 24.74
CA LEU A 270 -6.87 -6.30 24.72
C LEU A 270 -8.32 -5.99 25.17
N ASP A 271 -9.07 -6.98 25.74
CA ASP A 271 -10.44 -6.82 26.24
C ASP A 271 -10.52 -6.14 27.61
#